data_582c70143acacc8dbb29565c70c217d9
#
_entry.id   582c70143acacc8dbb29565c70c217d9
#
_cell.length_a   1.000
_cell.length_b   1.000
_cell.length_c   1.000
_cell.angle_alpha   90.00
_cell.angle_beta   90.00
_cell.angle_gamma   90.00
#
_symmetry.space_group_name_H-M   'P 1'
#
loop_
_entity.id
_entity.type
_entity.pdbx_description
1 polymer ?
#
loop_
_entity_poly.entity_id
_entity_poly.type
_entity_poly.pdbx_seq_one_letter_code
_entity_poly.pdbx_strand_id
1 'polypeptide(L)'
;PIQAGLEEIIFRGYLLHALSLLVNNRVFLALSTASIFSVVHLSNPEPWNYGIGPYLLAIFMMGFFLSTITLIDGGMELAMGLHIANNLWVHLVVGLENSVINTPSLFLITTSNIQYESIFLPSLIQFSIMFVVFGLKYKWFNFNKSSKSISPASLI
;
A
#
# COMPACT_ATOMS: atom_id res chain seq x y z
N PRO A 1 0.72 5.06 -13.40
CA PRO A 1 -0.18 5.97 -12.65
C PRO A 1 -1.64 5.52 -12.69
N ILE A 2 -2.19 5.22 -13.87
CA ILE A 2 -3.61 4.88 -14.05
C ILE A 2 -3.97 3.61 -13.26
N GLN A 3 -3.18 2.55 -13.35
CA GLN A 3 -3.40 1.30 -12.62
C GLN A 3 -3.45 1.55 -11.11
N ALA A 4 -2.41 2.18 -10.54
CA ALA A 4 -2.36 2.46 -9.11
C ALA A 4 -3.54 3.34 -8.66
N GLY A 5 -3.95 4.33 -9.47
CA GLY A 5 -5.13 5.14 -9.18
C GLY A 5 -6.42 4.33 -9.14
N LEU A 6 -6.63 3.43 -10.09
CA LEU A 6 -7.79 2.54 -10.12
C LEU A 6 -7.80 1.57 -8.94
N GLU A 7 -6.64 1.03 -8.56
CA GLU A 7 -6.51 0.17 -7.40
C GLU A 7 -6.90 0.92 -6.11
N GLU A 8 -6.46 2.17 -5.92
CA GLU A 8 -6.85 2.96 -4.75
C GLU A 8 -8.36 3.25 -4.72
N ILE A 9 -8.97 3.58 -5.85
CA ILE A 9 -10.43 3.77 -5.94
C ILE A 9 -11.16 2.49 -5.53
N ILE A 10 -10.72 1.33 -6.00
CA ILE A 10 -11.36 0.05 -5.69
C ILE A 10 -11.15 -0.34 -4.22
N PHE A 11 -9.91 -0.28 -3.74
CA PHE A 11 -9.57 -0.81 -2.40
C PHE A 11 -9.85 0.20 -1.29
N ARG A 12 -9.53 1.49 -1.47
CA ARG A 12 -9.67 2.51 -0.41
C ARG A 12 -10.95 3.32 -0.58
N GLY A 13 -11.34 3.60 -1.82
CA GLY A 13 -12.62 4.27 -2.09
C GLY A 13 -13.82 3.35 -1.86
N TYR A 14 -13.83 2.18 -2.48
CA TYR A 14 -15.02 1.30 -2.46
C TYR A 14 -14.96 0.21 -1.37
N LEU A 15 -13.96 -0.68 -1.40
CA LEU A 15 -13.91 -1.86 -0.52
C LEU A 15 -13.80 -1.48 0.96
N LEU A 16 -12.87 -0.59 1.30
CA LEU A 16 -12.68 -0.12 2.68
C LEU A 16 -13.93 0.57 3.19
N HIS A 17 -14.60 1.37 2.36
CA HIS A 17 -15.87 1.99 2.68
C HIS A 17 -16.98 0.95 2.90
N ALA A 18 -17.14 -0.01 1.99
CA ALA A 18 -18.14 -1.07 2.12
C ALA A 18 -17.94 -1.90 3.41
N LEU A 19 -16.69 -2.25 3.75
CA LEU A 19 -16.37 -2.94 4.99
C LEU A 19 -16.66 -2.07 6.23
N SER A 20 -16.49 -0.75 6.14
CA SER A 20 -16.76 0.17 7.25
C SER A 20 -18.25 0.27 7.61
N LEU A 21 -19.15 -0.08 6.70
CA LEU A 21 -20.59 -0.20 6.98
C LEU A 21 -20.90 -1.40 7.86
N LEU A 22 -20.06 -2.43 7.84
CA LEU A 22 -20.27 -3.68 8.58
C LEU A 22 -19.51 -3.70 9.90
N VAL A 23 -18.30 -3.10 9.94
CA VAL A 23 -17.41 -3.18 11.11
C VAL A 23 -16.78 -1.80 11.39
N ASN A 24 -16.95 -1.33 12.61
CA ASN A 24 -16.38 -0.05 13.07
C ASN A 24 -15.06 -0.28 13.84
N ASN A 25 -14.10 -0.98 13.23
CA ASN A 25 -12.77 -1.20 13.81
C ASN A 25 -11.70 -0.90 12.75
N ARG A 26 -10.96 0.20 12.96
CA ARG A 26 -9.94 0.69 12.00
C ARG A 26 -8.85 -0.33 11.70
N VAL A 27 -8.39 -1.05 12.73
CA VAL A 27 -7.35 -2.06 12.56
C VAL A 27 -7.87 -3.22 11.73
N PHE A 28 -9.07 -3.70 12.02
CA PHE A 28 -9.72 -4.75 11.24
C PHE A 28 -9.92 -4.33 9.77
N LEU A 29 -10.38 -3.12 9.53
CA LEU A 29 -10.56 -2.57 8.17
C LEU A 29 -9.23 -2.53 7.41
N ALA A 30 -8.17 -2.01 8.04
CA ALA A 30 -6.85 -1.94 7.41
C ALA A 30 -6.28 -3.34 7.12
N LEU A 31 -6.40 -4.29 8.05
CA LEU A 31 -5.93 -5.66 7.88
C LEU A 31 -6.70 -6.39 6.77
N SER A 32 -8.03 -6.27 6.76
CA SER A 32 -8.89 -6.96 5.79
C SER A 32 -8.65 -6.46 4.37
N THR A 33 -8.61 -5.14 4.17
CA THR A 33 -8.32 -4.54 2.85
C THR A 33 -6.90 -4.86 2.38
N ALA A 34 -5.92 -4.85 3.28
CA ALA A 34 -4.54 -5.23 2.95
C ALA A 34 -4.42 -6.70 2.56
N SER A 35 -5.14 -7.59 3.26
CA SER A 35 -5.14 -9.02 2.95
C SER A 35 -5.73 -9.29 1.57
N ILE A 36 -6.89 -8.69 1.26
CA ILE A 36 -7.53 -8.85 -0.04
C ILE A 36 -6.64 -8.25 -1.14
N PHE A 37 -6.06 -7.06 -0.91
CA PHE A 37 -5.12 -6.42 -1.83
C PHE A 37 -3.93 -7.32 -2.14
N SER A 38 -3.32 -7.94 -1.12
CA SER A 38 -2.20 -8.85 -1.29
C SER A 38 -2.59 -10.11 -2.08
N VAL A 39 -3.72 -10.73 -1.75
CA VAL A 39 -4.18 -11.98 -2.40
C VAL A 39 -4.48 -11.76 -3.88
N VAL A 40 -5.06 -10.63 -4.27
CA VAL A 40 -5.33 -10.32 -5.69
C VAL A 40 -4.04 -10.25 -6.50
N HIS A 41 -2.91 -9.87 -5.89
CA HIS A 41 -1.60 -9.82 -6.55
C HIS A 41 -0.98 -11.20 -6.82
N LEU A 42 -1.59 -12.30 -6.36
CA LEU A 42 -1.19 -13.66 -6.78
C LEU A 42 -1.38 -13.91 -8.28
N SER A 43 -2.23 -13.14 -8.93
CA SER A 43 -2.41 -13.19 -10.40
C SER A 43 -1.23 -12.60 -11.19
N ASN A 44 -0.34 -11.89 -10.52
CA ASN A 44 0.85 -11.29 -11.12
C ASN A 44 1.97 -12.35 -11.29
N PRO A 45 2.95 -12.13 -12.19
CA PRO A 45 4.10 -13.04 -12.33
C PRO A 45 5.11 -12.93 -11.19
N GLU A 46 5.22 -11.77 -10.51
CA GLU A 46 6.24 -11.51 -9.52
C GLU A 46 6.24 -12.49 -8.33
N PRO A 47 5.10 -12.88 -7.72
CA PRO A 47 5.10 -13.88 -6.63
C PRO A 47 5.75 -15.20 -7.04
N TRP A 48 5.56 -15.60 -8.29
CA TRP A 48 6.06 -16.86 -8.84
C TRP A 48 7.55 -16.78 -9.19
N ASN A 49 8.04 -15.60 -9.56
CA ASN A 49 9.44 -15.37 -9.92
C ASN A 49 10.32 -15.08 -8.70
N TYR A 50 9.77 -14.37 -7.68
CA TYR A 50 10.52 -13.83 -6.54
C TYR A 50 10.18 -14.49 -5.21
N GLY A 51 9.28 -15.47 -5.19
CA GLY A 51 8.81 -16.17 -4.00
C GLY A 51 7.50 -15.59 -3.46
N ILE A 52 6.51 -16.46 -3.33
CA ILE A 52 5.13 -16.11 -2.97
C ILE A 52 5.09 -15.40 -1.61
N GLY A 53 5.71 -15.98 -0.59
CA GLY A 53 5.64 -15.48 0.78
C GLY A 53 6.17 -14.06 0.94
N PRO A 54 7.44 -13.78 0.55
CA PRO A 54 8.04 -12.44 0.66
C PRO A 54 7.31 -11.40 -0.14
N TYR A 55 6.91 -11.74 -1.37
CA TYR A 55 6.20 -10.82 -2.24
C TYR A 55 4.83 -10.43 -1.65
N LEU A 56 4.03 -11.43 -1.24
CA LEU A 56 2.73 -11.16 -0.63
C LEU A 56 2.85 -10.37 0.67
N LEU A 57 3.87 -10.65 1.46
CA LEU A 57 4.12 -9.89 2.69
C LEU A 57 4.45 -8.41 2.38
N ALA A 58 5.28 -8.14 1.39
CA ALA A 58 5.61 -6.78 0.98
C ALA A 58 4.37 -6.04 0.45
N ILE A 59 3.56 -6.68 -0.40
CA ILE A 59 2.31 -6.10 -0.91
C ILE A 59 1.28 -5.90 0.22
N PHE A 60 1.19 -6.85 1.15
CA PHE A 60 0.35 -6.71 2.35
C PHE A 60 0.77 -5.50 3.19
N MET A 61 2.07 -5.32 3.46
CA MET A 61 2.57 -4.18 4.21
C MET A 61 2.26 -2.86 3.52
N MET A 62 2.45 -2.79 2.20
CA MET A 62 2.06 -1.61 1.42
C MET A 62 0.55 -1.37 1.50
N GLY A 63 -0.26 -2.41 1.30
CA GLY A 63 -1.71 -2.35 1.41
C GLY A 63 -2.18 -1.88 2.80
N PHE A 64 -1.57 -2.40 3.86
CA PHE A 64 -1.85 -2.01 5.24
C PHE A 64 -1.48 -0.55 5.52
N PHE A 65 -0.31 -0.12 5.06
CA PHE A 65 0.16 1.25 5.17
C PHE A 65 -0.80 2.24 4.48
N LEU A 66 -1.17 1.99 3.22
CA LEU A 66 -2.07 2.85 2.46
C LEU A 66 -3.48 2.90 3.06
N SER A 67 -4.00 1.75 3.52
CA SER A 67 -5.31 1.71 4.21
C SER A 67 -5.27 2.46 5.55
N THR A 68 -4.18 2.34 6.30
CA THR A 68 -3.98 3.06 7.57
C THR A 68 -3.95 4.57 7.34
N ILE A 69 -3.23 5.04 6.32
CA ILE A 69 -3.20 6.45 5.95
C ILE A 69 -4.61 6.95 5.59
N THR A 70 -5.32 6.23 4.72
CA THR A 70 -6.69 6.58 4.34
C THR A 70 -7.62 6.71 5.55
N LEU A 71 -7.53 5.79 6.52
CA LEU A 71 -8.34 5.81 7.73
C LEU A 71 -7.97 6.94 8.71
N ILE A 72 -6.72 7.38 8.73
CA ILE A 72 -6.26 8.46 9.61
C ILE A 72 -6.52 9.82 8.97
N ASP A 73 -6.22 9.95 7.69
CA ASP A 73 -6.34 11.21 6.95
C ASP A 73 -7.80 11.55 6.60
N GLY A 74 -8.65 10.52 6.49
CA GLY A 74 -10.06 10.65 6.16
C GLY A 74 -10.33 10.81 4.67
N GLY A 75 -9.34 10.48 3.81
CA GLY A 75 -9.44 10.50 2.36
C GLY A 75 -8.40 9.58 1.72
N MET A 76 -8.58 9.23 0.46
CA MET A 76 -7.69 8.31 -0.27
C MET A 76 -6.61 9.03 -1.09
N GLU A 77 -6.66 10.36 -1.17
CA GLU A 77 -5.82 11.14 -2.09
C GLU A 77 -4.33 11.00 -1.77
N LEU A 78 -3.98 11.04 -0.48
CA LEU A 78 -2.60 10.85 -0.03
C LEU A 78 -2.12 9.43 -0.31
N ALA A 79 -2.95 8.42 -0.01
CA ALA A 79 -2.65 7.02 -0.30
C ALA A 79 -2.46 6.80 -1.81
N MET A 80 -3.34 7.36 -2.63
CA MET A 80 -3.25 7.31 -4.09
C MET A 80 -1.95 7.96 -4.61
N GLY A 81 -1.61 9.15 -4.12
CA GLY A 81 -0.37 9.83 -4.50
C GLY A 81 0.88 9.02 -4.15
N LEU A 82 0.90 8.42 -2.96
CA LEU A 82 2.00 7.57 -2.50
C LEU A 82 2.11 6.28 -3.31
N HIS A 83 0.99 5.62 -3.61
CA HIS A 83 0.98 4.42 -4.43
C HIS A 83 1.48 4.69 -5.85
N ILE A 84 0.98 5.76 -6.49
CA ILE A 84 1.44 6.19 -7.82
C ILE A 84 2.95 6.49 -7.80
N ALA A 85 3.43 7.24 -6.80
CA ALA A 85 4.85 7.57 -6.68
C ALA A 85 5.73 6.33 -6.49
N ASN A 86 5.28 5.37 -5.65
CA ASN A 86 5.97 4.10 -5.45
C ASN A 86 6.06 3.28 -6.76
N ASN A 87 4.95 3.17 -7.49
CA ASN A 87 4.94 2.42 -8.75
C ASN A 87 5.82 3.09 -9.82
N LEU A 88 5.79 4.43 -9.90
CA LEU A 88 6.71 5.15 -10.79
C LEU A 88 8.17 4.89 -10.42
N TRP A 89 8.51 4.91 -9.13
CA TRP A 89 9.86 4.60 -8.66
C TRP A 89 10.28 3.18 -9.05
N VAL A 90 9.43 2.19 -8.74
CA VAL A 90 9.73 0.78 -9.02
C VAL A 90 9.85 0.51 -10.52
N HIS A 91 9.05 1.16 -11.36
CA HIS A 91 9.09 0.87 -12.81
C HIS A 91 10.08 1.73 -13.60
N LEU A 92 10.43 2.93 -13.13
CA LEU A 92 11.33 3.82 -13.86
C LEU A 92 12.78 3.81 -13.32
N VAL A 93 12.93 3.65 -12.00
CA VAL A 93 14.25 3.70 -11.36
C VAL A 93 14.78 2.30 -11.08
N VAL A 94 14.00 1.46 -10.42
CA VAL A 94 14.41 0.11 -9.98
C VAL A 94 13.45 -0.93 -10.56
N GLY A 95 13.68 -1.34 -11.80
CA GLY A 95 12.85 -2.35 -12.47
C GLY A 95 13.09 -3.75 -11.95
N LEU A 96 12.03 -4.56 -11.94
CA LEU A 96 12.10 -6.00 -11.70
C LEU A 96 12.04 -6.74 -13.04
N GLU A 97 12.93 -7.68 -13.26
CA GLU A 97 12.90 -8.57 -14.43
C GLU A 97 11.63 -9.43 -14.39
N ASN A 98 10.97 -9.62 -15.52
CA ASN A 98 9.72 -10.40 -15.64
C ASN A 98 8.56 -9.89 -14.77
N SER A 99 8.46 -8.58 -14.59
CA SER A 99 7.35 -7.90 -13.93
C SER A 99 6.13 -7.78 -14.87
N VAL A 100 4.93 -7.57 -14.30
CA VAL A 100 3.68 -7.26 -15.05
C VAL A 100 3.88 -6.10 -16.02
N ILE A 101 4.61 -5.07 -15.61
CA ILE A 101 4.90 -3.91 -16.45
C ILE A 101 6.40 -3.92 -16.75
N ASN A 102 6.74 -4.42 -17.94
CA ASN A 102 8.14 -4.48 -18.38
C ASN A 102 8.53 -3.14 -19.01
N THR A 103 9.13 -2.26 -18.22
CA THR A 103 9.62 -0.94 -18.66
C THR A 103 11.14 -0.86 -18.58
N PRO A 104 11.80 -0.13 -19.49
CA PRO A 104 13.21 0.20 -19.33
C PRO A 104 13.41 1.00 -18.03
N SER A 105 14.14 0.44 -17.07
CA SER A 105 14.48 1.08 -15.79
C SER A 105 15.97 1.43 -15.74
N LEU A 106 16.33 2.36 -14.87
CA LEU A 106 17.74 2.74 -14.68
C LEU A 106 18.56 1.60 -14.06
N PHE A 107 17.97 0.85 -13.14
CA PHE A 107 18.55 -0.31 -12.49
C PHE A 107 17.61 -1.49 -12.64
N LEU A 108 18.10 -2.63 -13.13
CA LEU A 108 17.33 -3.85 -13.26
C LEU A 108 17.75 -4.84 -12.17
N ILE A 109 16.80 -5.30 -11.39
CA ILE A 109 16.99 -6.37 -10.40
C ILE A 109 16.59 -7.69 -11.06
N THR A 110 17.54 -8.64 -11.12
CA THR A 110 17.34 -9.97 -11.67
C THR A 110 16.95 -10.95 -10.57
N THR A 111 16.21 -12.00 -10.94
CA THR A 111 15.68 -13.02 -10.00
C THR A 111 16.75 -13.75 -9.20
N SER A 112 17.97 -13.88 -9.75
CA SER A 112 19.06 -14.64 -9.13
C SER A 112 19.63 -14.05 -7.83
N ASN A 113 19.32 -12.80 -7.52
CA ASN A 113 19.96 -12.05 -6.42
C ASN A 113 19.00 -11.57 -5.33
N ILE A 114 17.73 -11.97 -5.37
CA ILE A 114 16.75 -11.51 -4.39
C ILE A 114 16.66 -12.47 -3.22
N GLN A 115 17.07 -11.99 -2.03
CA GLN A 115 16.82 -12.64 -0.75
C GLN A 115 15.64 -11.95 -0.05
N TYR A 116 14.97 -12.66 0.87
CA TYR A 116 13.82 -12.14 1.64
C TYR A 116 14.12 -10.81 2.32
N GLU A 117 15.31 -10.70 2.91
CA GLU A 117 15.74 -9.52 3.64
C GLU A 117 15.87 -8.29 2.73
N SER A 118 16.19 -8.50 1.45
CA SER A 118 16.34 -7.42 0.47
C SER A 118 15.01 -6.79 0.03
N ILE A 119 13.87 -7.43 0.32
CA ILE A 119 12.54 -6.90 0.01
C ILE A 119 11.87 -6.38 1.29
N PHE A 120 11.82 -7.23 2.33
CA PHE A 120 11.06 -6.96 3.54
C PHE A 120 11.62 -5.79 4.34
N LEU A 121 12.90 -5.82 4.68
CA LEU A 121 13.50 -4.82 5.56
C LEU A 121 13.51 -3.39 4.96
N PRO A 122 13.90 -3.18 3.70
CA PRO A 122 13.77 -1.87 3.06
C PRO A 122 12.34 -1.36 3.00
N SER A 123 11.36 -2.22 2.70
CA SER A 123 9.95 -1.84 2.67
C SER A 123 9.45 -1.41 4.04
N LEU A 124 9.80 -2.15 5.09
CA LEU A 124 9.46 -1.79 6.47
C LEU A 124 10.05 -0.43 6.87
N ILE A 125 11.32 -0.20 6.58
CA ILE A 125 12.01 1.06 6.86
C ILE A 125 11.35 2.21 6.08
N GLN A 126 11.12 2.02 4.77
CA GLN A 126 10.49 3.01 3.91
C GLN A 126 9.12 3.43 4.44
N PHE A 127 8.23 2.48 4.70
CA PHE A 127 6.87 2.79 5.18
C PHE A 127 6.88 3.40 6.58
N SER A 128 7.81 2.99 7.46
CA SER A 128 7.96 3.59 8.78
C SER A 128 8.41 5.05 8.70
N ILE A 129 9.40 5.35 7.86
CA ILE A 129 9.86 6.74 7.64
C ILE A 129 8.72 7.58 7.05
N MET A 130 8.03 7.08 6.03
CA MET A 130 6.90 7.80 5.42
C MET A 130 5.79 8.06 6.44
N PHE A 131 5.46 7.08 7.28
CA PHE A 131 4.44 7.22 8.32
C PHE A 131 4.82 8.33 9.32
N VAL A 132 6.06 8.37 9.75
CA VAL A 132 6.55 9.42 10.67
C VAL A 132 6.53 10.80 9.99
N VAL A 133 7.06 10.91 8.77
CA VAL A 133 7.13 12.18 8.03
C VAL A 133 5.74 12.76 7.80
N PHE A 134 4.81 11.94 7.29
CA PHE A 134 3.44 12.38 7.06
C PHE A 134 2.67 12.60 8.36
N GLY A 135 2.88 11.75 9.36
CA GLY A 135 2.29 11.91 10.68
C GLY A 135 2.67 13.24 11.34
N LEU A 136 3.91 13.68 11.20
CA LEU A 136 4.35 14.99 11.65
C LEU A 136 3.76 16.11 10.79
N LYS A 137 3.81 15.99 9.46
CA LYS A 137 3.31 17.00 8.52
C LYS A 137 1.80 17.23 8.67
N TYR A 138 1.02 16.16 8.75
CA TYR A 138 -0.45 16.23 8.83
C TYR A 138 -0.98 16.20 10.26
N LYS A 139 -0.08 16.20 11.27
CA LYS A 139 -0.42 16.26 12.69
C LYS A 139 -1.31 15.08 13.15
N TRP A 140 -1.08 13.88 12.62
CA TRP A 140 -1.83 12.67 12.98
C TRP A 140 -1.66 12.28 14.45
N PHE A 141 -0.52 12.62 15.06
CA PHE A 141 -0.21 12.32 16.46
C PHE A 141 -0.86 13.31 17.46
N ASN A 142 -1.72 14.21 16.98
CA ASN A 142 -2.41 15.17 17.82
C ASN A 142 -3.70 14.55 18.38
N PHE A 143 -3.58 13.79 19.48
CA PHE A 143 -4.64 12.99 20.11
C PHE A 143 -5.90 13.77 20.52
N ASN A 144 -5.84 15.10 20.64
CA ASN A 144 -6.99 15.94 20.93
C ASN A 144 -8.07 16.00 19.80
N LYS A 145 -7.77 15.49 18.61
CA LYS A 145 -8.71 15.43 17.46
C LYS A 145 -9.36 14.07 17.25
N SER A 146 -8.92 13.04 17.97
CA SER A 146 -9.19 11.63 17.64
C SER A 146 -10.51 11.04 18.15
N SER A 147 -11.46 11.84 18.69
CA SER A 147 -12.74 11.29 19.20
C SER A 147 -13.87 11.27 18.16
N LYS A 148 -13.62 11.55 16.90
CA LYS A 148 -14.65 11.38 15.87
C LYS A 148 -14.74 9.90 15.50
N SER A 149 -15.88 9.27 15.83
CA SER A 149 -16.29 7.98 15.26
C SER A 149 -16.18 8.04 13.73
N ILE A 150 -15.70 6.97 13.11
CA ILE A 150 -15.74 6.86 11.65
C ILE A 150 -17.21 6.91 11.24
N SER A 151 -17.62 8.01 10.65
CA SER A 151 -18.87 8.02 9.90
C SER A 151 -18.56 7.50 8.49
N PRO A 152 -19.38 6.62 7.89
CA PRO A 152 -19.21 6.24 6.49
C PRO A 152 -19.10 7.45 5.55
N ALA A 153 -19.77 8.54 5.88
CA ALA A 153 -19.69 9.81 5.15
C ALA A 153 -18.34 10.54 5.27
N SER A 154 -17.43 10.13 6.16
CA SER A 154 -16.11 10.76 6.33
C SER A 154 -15.01 10.09 5.53
N LEU A 155 -15.33 9.05 4.74
CA LEU A 155 -14.40 8.32 3.87
C LEU A 155 -14.62 8.64 2.36
N ILE A 156 -15.58 9.49 2.04
CA ILE A 156 -15.88 10.03 0.73
C ILE A 156 -15.35 11.47 0.68
#